data_d35977a819a887efcc4ff12036ad6f18
#
_entry.id   d35977a819a887efcc4ff12036ad6f18
#
_cell.length_a   1.000
_cell.length_b   1.000
_cell.length_c   1.000
_cell.angle_alpha   90.00
_cell.angle_beta   90.00
_cell.angle_gamma   90.00
#
_symmetry.space_group_name_H-M   'P 1'
#
loop_
_entity.id
_entity.type
_entity.pdbx_description
1 polymer ?
#
loop_
_entity_poly.entity_id
_entity_poly.type
_entity_poly.pdbx_seq_one_letter_code
_entity_poly.pdbx_strand_id
1 'polypeptide(L)'
;MKKNLQKVALFGTSADPPSNGHKKIIEELSKIYNFVISYASDNPSKNHSEDLFFRSLLLKTLINDFNNSNISFDQDLSSPWAISSIRKCKKKYNLIDIDFVIGSDLLDEMIAWKNINGLFKEANLFIIPRVDYPIKEKSLKSIKKLNGKFSISLFKIPKISSSNIRGNINYSGLPQCLIPIIEKNNLYSWYKRIK
;
A
#
# COMPACT_ATOMS: atom_id res chain seq x y z
N MET A 1 7.97 10.46 -32.00
CA MET A 1 6.84 9.89 -31.26
C MET A 1 7.04 10.24 -29.77
N LYS A 2 6.16 11.08 -29.17
CA LYS A 2 6.15 11.31 -27.73
C LYS A 2 5.76 9.97 -27.07
N LYS A 3 6.70 9.31 -26.37
CA LYS A 3 6.37 8.20 -25.46
C LYS A 3 5.29 8.73 -24.53
N ASN A 4 4.08 8.19 -24.60
CA ASN A 4 3.05 8.44 -23.60
C ASN A 4 3.67 8.07 -22.25
N LEU A 5 3.95 9.07 -21.42
CA LEU A 5 4.44 8.89 -20.06
C LEU A 5 3.35 8.12 -19.31
N GLN A 6 3.60 6.85 -19.06
CA GLN A 6 2.65 6.00 -18.34
C GLN A 6 2.66 6.45 -16.88
N LYS A 7 1.49 6.87 -16.40
CA LYS A 7 1.31 7.27 -15.01
C LYS A 7 1.15 6.02 -14.16
N VAL A 8 2.07 5.82 -13.22
CA VAL A 8 2.16 4.62 -12.38
C VAL A 8 1.87 4.95 -10.92
N ALA A 9 0.98 4.19 -10.29
CA ALA A 9 0.81 4.17 -8.85
C ALA A 9 1.64 3.05 -8.22
N LEU A 10 2.53 3.39 -7.29
CA LEU A 10 3.28 2.43 -6.49
C LEU A 10 2.68 2.34 -5.09
N PHE A 11 2.08 1.21 -4.76
CA PHE A 11 1.38 0.98 -3.50
C PHE A 11 2.06 -0.10 -2.66
N GLY A 12 2.95 0.32 -1.75
CA GLY A 12 3.52 -0.55 -0.72
C GLY A 12 2.62 -0.59 0.51
N THR A 13 2.28 -1.77 0.99
CA THR A 13 1.41 -1.95 2.17
C THR A 13 1.91 -3.07 3.07
N SER A 14 1.64 -2.95 4.37
CA SER A 14 1.94 -4.06 5.31
C SER A 14 1.19 -5.34 4.95
N ALA A 15 -0.05 -5.23 4.45
CA ALA A 15 -0.88 -6.35 4.04
C ALA A 15 -0.99 -7.47 5.10
N ASP A 16 -1.25 -7.11 6.35
CA ASP A 16 -1.15 -7.99 7.53
C ASP A 16 -2.48 -8.13 8.31
N PRO A 17 -3.51 -8.81 7.73
CA PRO A 17 -3.69 -9.26 6.35
C PRO A 17 -4.13 -8.14 5.40
N PRO A 18 -4.12 -8.38 4.06
CA PRO A 18 -4.84 -7.53 3.13
C PRO A 18 -6.33 -7.50 3.47
N SER A 19 -6.97 -6.33 3.40
CA SER A 19 -8.37 -6.12 3.76
C SER A 19 -9.18 -5.65 2.56
N ASN A 20 -10.52 -5.63 2.70
CA ASN A 20 -11.41 -5.00 1.71
C ASN A 20 -11.09 -3.51 1.51
N GLY A 21 -10.46 -2.85 2.51
CA GLY A 21 -9.92 -1.51 2.34
C GLY A 21 -8.77 -1.47 1.32
N HIS A 22 -7.84 -2.42 1.38
CA HIS A 22 -6.76 -2.54 0.38
C HIS A 22 -7.30 -2.90 -1.00
N LYS A 23 -8.28 -3.83 -1.06
CA LYS A 23 -8.98 -4.18 -2.31
C LYS A 23 -9.57 -2.93 -2.96
N LYS A 24 -10.29 -2.11 -2.19
CA LYS A 24 -10.91 -0.87 -2.67
C LYS A 24 -9.89 0.15 -3.15
N ILE A 25 -8.78 0.33 -2.42
CA ILE A 25 -7.69 1.22 -2.84
C ILE A 25 -7.15 0.82 -4.21
N ILE A 26 -6.80 -0.46 -4.39
CA ILE A 26 -6.21 -0.98 -5.63
C ILE A 26 -7.21 -0.82 -6.78
N GLU A 27 -8.48 -1.15 -6.56
CA GLU A 27 -9.55 -0.96 -7.53
C GLU A 27 -9.67 0.50 -7.98
N GLU A 28 -9.73 1.45 -7.04
CA GLU A 28 -9.86 2.87 -7.39
C GLU A 28 -8.61 3.42 -8.08
N LEU A 29 -7.43 2.99 -7.65
CA LEU A 29 -6.19 3.37 -8.33
C LEU A 29 -6.17 2.87 -9.78
N SER A 30 -6.68 1.68 -10.06
CA SER A 30 -6.69 1.11 -11.41
C SER A 30 -7.59 1.88 -12.40
N LYS A 31 -8.52 2.70 -11.89
CA LYS A 31 -9.35 3.59 -12.71
C LYS A 31 -8.65 4.90 -13.08
N ILE A 32 -7.61 5.28 -12.32
CA ILE A 32 -6.92 6.57 -12.43
C ILE A 32 -5.57 6.44 -13.11
N TYR A 33 -4.89 5.29 -12.90
CA TYR A 33 -3.53 5.05 -13.34
C TYR A 33 -3.47 4.03 -14.46
N ASN A 34 -2.52 4.20 -15.39
CA ASN A 34 -2.25 3.22 -16.45
C ASN A 34 -1.75 1.90 -15.86
N PHE A 35 -0.97 1.97 -14.76
CA PHE A 35 -0.50 0.81 -14.03
C PHE A 35 -0.54 1.05 -12.52
N VAL A 36 -0.96 0.04 -11.79
CA VAL A 36 -0.89 -0.04 -10.32
C VAL A 36 0.02 -1.19 -9.95
N ILE A 37 1.13 -0.88 -9.30
CA ILE A 37 2.08 -1.89 -8.85
C ILE A 37 2.04 -1.94 -7.33
N SER A 38 1.79 -3.12 -6.78
CA SER A 38 1.72 -3.31 -5.33
C SER A 38 2.71 -4.35 -4.83
N TYR A 39 3.17 -4.18 -3.60
CA TYR A 39 4.04 -5.12 -2.90
C TYR A 39 3.76 -5.12 -1.39
N ALA A 40 4.04 -6.23 -0.72
CA ALA A 40 4.03 -6.28 0.73
C ALA A 40 5.31 -5.62 1.26
N SER A 41 5.15 -4.56 2.06
CA SER A 41 6.29 -3.79 2.56
C SER A 41 6.98 -4.49 3.74
N ASP A 42 8.30 -4.43 3.75
CA ASP A 42 9.16 -4.90 4.84
C ASP A 42 9.58 -3.72 5.72
N ASN A 43 8.60 -3.04 6.32
CA ASN A 43 8.87 -1.88 7.17
C ASN A 43 9.37 -2.33 8.55
N PRO A 44 10.63 -2.07 8.92
CA PRO A 44 11.20 -2.51 10.20
C PRO A 44 10.59 -1.79 11.41
N SER A 45 9.92 -0.67 11.21
CA SER A 45 9.25 0.08 12.30
C SER A 45 7.88 -0.49 12.66
N LYS A 46 7.42 -1.54 11.97
CA LYS A 46 6.11 -2.15 12.23
C LYS A 46 6.26 -3.56 12.76
N ASN A 47 5.60 -3.84 13.88
CA ASN A 47 5.43 -5.22 14.36
C ASN A 47 4.33 -5.88 13.53
N HIS A 48 4.72 -6.81 12.66
CA HIS A 48 3.80 -7.61 11.86
C HIS A 48 3.39 -8.86 12.62
N SER A 49 2.13 -9.30 12.43
CA SER A 49 1.65 -10.55 13.01
C SER A 49 2.11 -11.77 12.24
N GLU A 50 2.22 -11.61 10.91
CA GLU A 50 2.72 -12.66 10.02
C GLU A 50 4.00 -12.20 9.32
N ASP A 51 4.83 -13.16 8.94
CA ASP A 51 6.05 -12.89 8.22
C ASP A 51 5.80 -12.31 6.82
N LEU A 52 6.85 -11.80 6.19
CA LEU A 52 6.76 -11.17 4.87
C LEU A 52 6.31 -12.17 3.79
N PHE A 53 6.66 -13.45 3.93
CA PHE A 53 6.28 -14.49 2.97
C PHE A 53 4.75 -14.64 2.90
N PHE A 54 4.09 -14.82 4.05
CA PHE A 54 2.63 -14.98 4.08
C PHE A 54 1.90 -13.69 3.69
N ARG A 55 2.36 -12.53 4.16
CA ARG A 55 1.79 -11.22 3.78
C ARG A 55 1.87 -10.98 2.27
N SER A 56 2.98 -11.35 1.68
CA SER A 56 3.25 -11.30 0.24
C SER A 56 2.34 -12.26 -0.54
N LEU A 57 2.22 -13.50 -0.07
CA LEU A 57 1.32 -14.50 -0.67
C LEU A 57 -0.14 -14.03 -0.68
N LEU A 58 -0.62 -13.52 0.45
CA LEU A 58 -1.99 -13.01 0.57
C LEU A 58 -2.22 -11.82 -0.35
N LEU A 59 -1.28 -10.86 -0.41
CA LEU A 59 -1.42 -9.71 -1.31
C LEU A 59 -1.38 -10.13 -2.78
N LYS A 60 -0.50 -11.05 -3.15
CA LYS A 60 -0.46 -11.61 -4.51
C LYS A 60 -1.78 -12.28 -4.89
N THR A 61 -2.37 -13.05 -3.98
CA THR A 61 -3.67 -13.70 -4.20
C THR A 61 -4.77 -12.66 -4.41
N LEU A 62 -4.81 -11.62 -3.57
CA LEU A 62 -5.76 -10.52 -3.74
C LEU A 62 -5.61 -9.84 -5.10
N ILE A 63 -4.38 -9.59 -5.55
CA ILE A 63 -4.13 -8.92 -6.84
C ILE A 63 -4.56 -9.79 -8.00
N ASN A 64 -4.31 -11.08 -7.95
CA ASN A 64 -4.74 -12.00 -8.99
C ASN A 64 -6.28 -12.14 -9.08
N ASP A 65 -7.00 -11.91 -7.97
CA ASP A 65 -8.47 -11.93 -7.92
C ASP A 65 -9.12 -10.78 -8.73
N PHE A 66 -8.38 -9.70 -9.03
CA PHE A 66 -8.93 -8.60 -9.84
C PHE A 66 -9.11 -8.94 -11.32
N ASN A 67 -8.36 -9.92 -11.84
CA ASN A 67 -8.32 -10.25 -13.28
C ASN A 67 -8.21 -8.99 -14.17
N ASN A 68 -7.34 -8.05 -13.79
CA ASN A 68 -7.17 -6.77 -14.46
C ASN A 68 -5.68 -6.56 -14.83
N SER A 69 -5.40 -6.42 -16.12
CA SER A 69 -4.03 -6.35 -16.67
C SER A 69 -3.24 -5.09 -16.27
N ASN A 70 -3.92 -4.05 -15.79
CA ASN A 70 -3.23 -2.85 -15.32
C ASN A 70 -2.89 -2.87 -13.81
N ILE A 71 -3.20 -3.97 -13.11
CA ILE A 71 -2.85 -4.18 -11.72
C ILE A 71 -1.81 -5.30 -11.65
N SER A 72 -0.71 -5.07 -10.96
CA SER A 72 0.36 -6.06 -10.81
C SER A 72 0.90 -6.13 -9.40
N PHE A 73 1.38 -7.33 -9.05
CA PHE A 73 2.10 -7.60 -7.83
C PHE A 73 3.59 -7.81 -8.14
N ASP A 74 4.47 -7.11 -7.42
CA ASP A 74 5.91 -7.23 -7.60
C ASP A 74 6.66 -7.14 -6.26
N GLN A 75 6.92 -8.29 -5.65
CA GLN A 75 7.56 -8.35 -4.33
C GLN A 75 9.05 -7.97 -4.36
N ASP A 76 9.72 -8.04 -5.50
CA ASP A 76 11.13 -7.62 -5.63
C ASP A 76 11.33 -6.14 -5.30
N LEU A 77 10.26 -5.35 -5.40
CA LEU A 77 10.27 -3.93 -5.06
C LEU A 77 10.36 -3.68 -3.56
N SER A 78 10.00 -4.67 -2.73
CA SER A 78 10.04 -4.52 -1.28
C SER A 78 11.43 -4.14 -0.78
N SER A 79 11.45 -3.24 0.18
CA SER A 79 12.65 -2.77 0.86
C SER A 79 12.25 -2.17 2.20
N PRO A 80 13.14 -2.20 3.22
CA PRO A 80 12.94 -1.48 4.49
C PRO A 80 12.68 0.02 4.31
N TRP A 81 13.10 0.59 3.19
CA TRP A 81 13.04 2.03 2.93
C TRP A 81 12.21 2.35 1.68
N ALA A 82 11.22 3.20 1.82
CA ALA A 82 10.33 3.61 0.71
C ALA A 82 11.10 4.16 -0.51
N ILE A 83 12.12 4.99 -0.28
CA ILE A 83 12.97 5.50 -1.37
C ILE A 83 13.64 4.40 -2.17
N SER A 84 14.07 3.32 -1.51
CA SER A 84 14.70 2.19 -2.20
C SER A 84 13.70 1.42 -3.06
N SER A 85 12.47 1.26 -2.58
CA SER A 85 11.37 0.65 -3.35
C SER A 85 11.02 1.47 -4.60
N ILE A 86 10.97 2.81 -4.47
CA ILE A 86 10.75 3.73 -5.59
C ILE A 86 11.86 3.58 -6.64
N ARG A 87 13.12 3.55 -6.22
CA ARG A 87 14.28 3.39 -7.11
C ARG A 87 14.30 2.05 -7.83
N LYS A 88 14.00 0.96 -7.12
CA LYS A 88 13.84 -0.37 -7.71
C LYS A 88 12.75 -0.36 -8.78
N CYS A 89 11.60 0.25 -8.49
CA CYS A 89 10.48 0.36 -9.41
C CYS A 89 10.88 1.14 -10.67
N LYS A 90 11.45 2.33 -10.51
CA LYS A 90 11.93 3.14 -11.64
C LYS A 90 12.90 2.38 -12.53
N LYS A 91 13.88 1.71 -11.93
CA LYS A 91 14.89 0.94 -12.65
C LYS A 91 14.26 -0.24 -13.39
N LYS A 92 13.41 -1.04 -12.72
CA LYS A 92 12.84 -2.28 -13.27
C LYS A 92 11.90 -1.99 -14.43
N TYR A 93 11.09 -0.94 -14.32
CA TYR A 93 10.05 -0.60 -15.31
C TYR A 93 10.43 0.57 -16.21
N ASN A 94 11.65 1.10 -16.09
CA ASN A 94 12.14 2.25 -16.86
C ASN A 94 11.19 3.47 -16.81
N LEU A 95 10.76 3.83 -15.59
CA LEU A 95 9.75 4.85 -15.33
C LEU A 95 10.40 6.19 -14.99
N ILE A 96 9.76 7.29 -15.42
CA ILE A 96 10.12 8.66 -15.04
C ILE A 96 9.25 9.13 -13.88
N ASP A 97 7.93 8.97 -13.99
CA ASP A 97 6.95 9.46 -13.04
C ASP A 97 6.28 8.33 -12.26
N ILE A 98 6.35 8.44 -10.94
CA ILE A 98 5.68 7.55 -10.00
C ILE A 98 4.91 8.41 -9.00
N ASP A 99 3.65 8.06 -8.78
CA ASP A 99 2.91 8.50 -7.61
C ASP A 99 3.04 7.40 -6.53
N PHE A 100 3.75 7.72 -5.45
CA PHE A 100 3.89 6.83 -4.30
C PHE A 100 2.65 6.97 -3.41
N VAL A 101 1.89 5.88 -3.30
CA VAL A 101 0.57 5.88 -2.63
C VAL A 101 0.75 5.64 -1.13
N ILE A 102 0.18 6.54 -0.32
CA ILE A 102 0.21 6.45 1.15
C ILE A 102 -1.15 6.76 1.75
N GLY A 103 -1.45 6.17 2.90
CA GLY A 103 -2.58 6.59 3.73
C GLY A 103 -2.28 7.85 4.53
N SER A 104 -3.31 8.63 4.86
CA SER A 104 -3.15 9.84 5.68
C SER A 104 -2.64 9.57 7.11
N ASP A 105 -2.75 8.34 7.58
CA ASP A 105 -2.20 7.86 8.84
C ASP A 105 -0.66 7.93 8.90
N LEU A 106 0.01 7.96 7.74
CA LEU A 106 1.47 7.99 7.66
C LEU A 106 2.05 9.42 7.53
N LEU A 107 1.22 10.45 7.33
CA LEU A 107 1.68 11.80 7.00
C LEU A 107 2.53 12.45 8.08
N ASP A 108 2.22 12.21 9.35
CA ASP A 108 2.94 12.80 10.47
C ASP A 108 4.31 12.14 10.67
N GLU A 109 4.40 10.82 10.45
CA GLU A 109 5.64 10.06 10.65
C GLU A 109 6.58 10.07 9.44
N MET A 110 6.04 10.23 8.21
CA MET A 110 6.85 10.09 7.00
C MET A 110 7.96 11.14 6.86
N ILE A 111 7.81 12.29 7.50
CA ILE A 111 8.83 13.35 7.47
C ILE A 111 10.16 12.87 8.09
N ALA A 112 10.10 11.89 9.00
CA ALA A 112 11.27 11.25 9.60
C ALA A 112 11.79 10.04 8.83
N TRP A 113 11.18 9.68 7.70
CA TRP A 113 11.61 8.52 6.92
C TRP A 113 13.01 8.72 6.34
N LYS A 114 13.75 7.62 6.22
CA LYS A 114 15.10 7.63 5.66
C LYS A 114 15.11 8.25 4.27
N ASN A 115 15.94 9.29 4.12
CA ASN A 115 16.14 10.04 2.87
C ASN A 115 14.83 10.58 2.26
N ILE A 116 14.00 11.20 3.09
CA ILE A 116 12.71 11.78 2.65
C ILE A 116 12.89 12.81 1.53
N ASN A 117 13.95 13.62 1.57
CA ASN A 117 14.26 14.58 0.51
C ASN A 117 14.54 13.89 -0.85
N GLY A 118 15.20 12.74 -0.81
CA GLY A 118 15.41 11.91 -2.01
C GLY A 118 14.08 11.35 -2.52
N LEU A 119 13.19 10.91 -1.63
CA LEU A 119 11.87 10.42 -1.99
C LEU A 119 11.09 11.49 -2.76
N PHE A 120 11.02 12.72 -2.24
CA PHE A 120 10.29 13.82 -2.88
C PHE A 120 10.89 14.30 -4.20
N LYS A 121 12.17 14.04 -4.45
CA LYS A 121 12.79 14.28 -5.75
C LYS A 121 12.44 13.22 -6.79
N GLU A 122 12.11 12.02 -6.36
CA GLU A 122 11.96 10.87 -7.24
C GLU A 122 10.52 10.42 -7.44
N ALA A 123 9.59 10.82 -6.55
CA ALA A 123 8.17 10.47 -6.67
C ALA A 123 7.29 11.60 -6.15
N ASN A 124 6.07 11.69 -6.68
CA ASN A 124 5.01 12.46 -6.04
C ASN A 124 4.29 11.58 -5.02
N LEU A 125 3.57 12.20 -4.09
CA LEU A 125 2.69 11.47 -3.18
C LEU A 125 1.25 11.45 -3.72
N PHE A 126 0.61 10.30 -3.62
CA PHE A 126 -0.83 10.17 -3.74
C PHE A 126 -1.40 9.80 -2.37
N ILE A 127 -2.04 10.77 -1.72
CA ILE A 127 -2.51 10.65 -0.34
C ILE A 127 -3.94 10.15 -0.33
N ILE A 128 -4.19 9.04 0.36
CA ILE A 128 -5.52 8.48 0.55
C ILE A 128 -6.02 8.84 1.95
N PRO A 129 -7.09 9.65 2.06
CA PRO A 129 -7.67 10.00 3.34
C PRO A 129 -8.21 8.77 4.08
N ARG A 130 -7.92 8.68 5.37
CA ARG A 130 -8.48 7.67 6.28
C ARG A 130 -9.39 8.33 7.30
N VAL A 131 -10.52 7.71 7.60
CA VAL A 131 -11.58 8.29 8.46
C VAL A 131 -11.04 8.73 9.83
N ASP A 132 -10.21 7.90 10.46
CA ASP A 132 -9.69 8.18 11.81
C ASP A 132 -8.40 9.03 11.80
N TYR A 133 -7.90 9.41 10.62
CA TYR A 133 -6.64 10.14 10.43
C TYR A 133 -6.84 11.34 9.51
N PRO A 134 -7.46 12.42 9.99
CA PRO A 134 -7.69 13.61 9.17
C PRO A 134 -6.36 14.20 8.72
N ILE A 135 -6.35 14.68 7.48
CA ILE A 135 -5.16 15.34 6.92
C ILE A 135 -4.98 16.69 7.58
N LYS A 136 -3.90 16.83 8.35
CA LYS A 136 -3.56 18.09 9.03
C LYS A 136 -2.84 19.05 8.08
N GLU A 137 -3.22 20.30 8.11
CA GLU A 137 -2.55 21.35 7.31
C GLU A 137 -1.04 21.42 7.61
N LYS A 138 -0.65 21.23 8.88
CA LYS A 138 0.75 21.19 9.31
C LYS A 138 1.56 20.12 8.55
N SER A 139 1.01 18.92 8.37
CA SER A 139 1.69 17.83 7.66
C SER A 139 1.88 18.18 6.19
N LEU A 140 0.86 18.76 5.54
CA LEU A 140 0.97 19.21 4.15
C LEU A 140 1.97 20.37 3.98
N LYS A 141 2.02 21.31 4.93
CA LYS A 141 3.02 22.40 4.95
C LYS A 141 4.45 21.82 5.07
N SER A 142 4.65 20.80 5.91
CA SER A 142 5.94 20.14 6.06
C SER A 142 6.40 19.45 4.76
N ILE A 143 5.51 18.77 4.05
CA ILE A 143 5.80 18.16 2.75
C ILE A 143 6.21 19.25 1.73
N LYS A 144 5.44 20.33 1.63
CA LYS A 144 5.73 21.46 0.74
C LYS A 144 7.07 22.12 1.05
N LYS A 145 7.40 22.31 2.34
CA LYS A 145 8.70 22.87 2.80
C LYS A 145 9.88 22.02 2.32
N LEU A 146 9.70 20.72 2.18
CA LEU A 146 10.71 19.79 1.65
C LEU A 146 10.60 19.60 0.12
N ASN A 147 9.89 20.49 -0.59
CA ASN A 147 9.65 20.44 -2.02
C ASN A 147 8.91 19.17 -2.50
N GLY A 148 8.17 18.50 -1.59
CA GLY A 148 7.35 17.36 -1.94
C GLY A 148 6.08 17.79 -2.70
N LYS A 149 5.80 17.11 -3.81
CA LYS A 149 4.56 17.26 -4.57
C LYS A 149 3.57 16.19 -4.11
N PHE A 150 2.29 16.57 -4.01
CA PHE A 150 1.26 15.62 -3.64
C PHE A 150 -0.08 15.92 -4.29
N SER A 151 -0.90 14.90 -4.41
CA SER A 151 -2.33 14.97 -4.67
C SER A 151 -3.10 14.18 -3.61
N ILE A 152 -4.36 14.52 -3.40
CA ILE A 152 -5.23 13.86 -2.42
C ILE A 152 -6.33 13.15 -3.20
N SER A 153 -6.61 11.90 -2.86
CA SER A 153 -7.67 11.14 -3.52
C SER A 153 -9.06 11.70 -3.18
N LEU A 154 -9.95 11.63 -4.16
CA LEU A 154 -11.35 12.01 -4.00
C LEU A 154 -12.23 10.81 -3.59
N PHE A 155 -11.74 9.59 -3.74
CA PHE A 155 -12.49 8.41 -3.35
C PHE A 155 -12.37 8.14 -1.85
N LYS A 156 -13.45 7.56 -1.31
CA LYS A 156 -13.52 7.13 0.09
C LYS A 156 -13.23 5.64 0.19
N ILE A 157 -12.53 5.24 1.24
CA ILE A 157 -12.28 3.83 1.56
C ILE A 157 -13.09 3.43 2.81
N PRO A 158 -13.54 2.16 2.88
CA PRO A 158 -14.22 1.65 4.06
C PRO A 158 -13.35 1.81 5.31
N LYS A 159 -13.99 2.01 6.47
CA LYS A 159 -13.32 2.01 7.78
C LYS A 159 -12.94 0.58 8.18
N ILE A 160 -12.05 -0.04 7.42
CA ILE A 160 -11.54 -1.39 7.65
C ILE A 160 -10.02 -1.32 7.71
N SER A 161 -9.45 -1.77 8.80
CA SER A 161 -8.00 -1.88 8.96
C SER A 161 -7.58 -3.31 9.26
N SER A 162 -6.37 -3.68 8.88
CA SER A 162 -5.79 -4.98 9.24
C SER A 162 -5.75 -5.19 10.76
N SER A 163 -5.52 -4.12 11.54
CA SER A 163 -5.53 -4.19 13.00
C SER A 163 -6.91 -4.56 13.56
N ASN A 164 -7.97 -3.98 13.00
CA ASN A 164 -9.35 -4.32 13.42
C ASN A 164 -9.69 -5.76 13.07
N ILE A 165 -9.24 -6.25 11.91
CA ILE A 165 -9.43 -7.64 11.49
C ILE A 165 -8.70 -8.58 12.46
N ARG A 166 -7.48 -8.27 12.86
CA ARG A 166 -6.71 -9.06 13.84
C ARG A 166 -7.31 -9.04 15.24
N GLY A 167 -7.88 -7.92 15.65
CA GLY A 167 -8.50 -7.76 17.00
C GLY A 167 -9.87 -8.39 17.13
N ASN A 168 -10.65 -8.38 16.08
CA ASN A 168 -12.01 -8.92 16.04
C ASN A 168 -12.02 -10.14 15.14
N ILE A 169 -12.15 -11.34 15.70
CA ILE A 169 -12.23 -12.64 15.02
C ILE A 169 -13.37 -12.64 13.96
N ASN A 170 -13.25 -11.82 12.94
CA ASN A 170 -14.31 -11.60 11.97
C ASN A 170 -13.74 -11.50 10.55
N TYR A 171 -14.13 -12.44 9.69
CA TYR A 171 -13.78 -12.44 8.28
C TYR A 171 -14.45 -11.33 7.44
N SER A 172 -15.40 -10.57 8.02
CA SER A 172 -16.20 -9.59 7.27
C SER A 172 -15.37 -8.48 6.60
N GLY A 173 -14.18 -8.22 7.13
CA GLY A 173 -13.22 -7.25 6.56
C GLY A 173 -12.25 -7.83 5.54
N LEU A 174 -12.26 -9.16 5.33
CA LEU A 174 -11.33 -9.85 4.44
C LEU A 174 -11.93 -10.05 3.04
N PRO A 175 -11.11 -9.92 1.98
CA PRO A 175 -11.44 -10.44 0.67
C PRO A 175 -11.66 -11.96 0.72
N GLN A 176 -12.74 -12.45 0.11
CA GLN A 176 -13.13 -13.86 0.14
C GLN A 176 -12.02 -14.80 -0.36
N CYS A 177 -11.26 -14.39 -1.38
CA CYS A 177 -10.18 -15.17 -1.96
C CYS A 177 -9.04 -15.49 -0.97
N LEU A 178 -8.93 -14.78 0.16
CA LEU A 178 -7.87 -14.95 1.15
C LEU A 178 -8.21 -15.99 2.22
N ILE A 179 -9.49 -16.22 2.48
CA ILE A 179 -9.96 -17.09 3.57
C ILE A 179 -9.36 -18.50 3.49
N PRO A 180 -9.38 -19.20 2.34
CA PRO A 180 -8.82 -20.56 2.26
C PRO A 180 -7.32 -20.63 2.58
N ILE A 181 -6.56 -19.58 2.23
CA ILE A 181 -5.11 -19.55 2.50
C ILE A 181 -4.87 -19.32 4.00
N ILE A 182 -5.62 -18.42 4.61
CA ILE A 182 -5.52 -18.10 6.03
C ILE A 182 -5.86 -19.34 6.88
N GLU A 183 -6.93 -20.03 6.54
CA GLU A 183 -7.35 -21.24 7.23
C GLU A 183 -6.36 -22.38 7.06
N LYS A 184 -5.94 -22.69 5.82
CA LYS A 184 -4.99 -23.77 5.52
C LYS A 184 -3.67 -23.63 6.27
N ASN A 185 -3.19 -22.39 6.45
CA ASN A 185 -1.89 -22.12 7.07
C ASN A 185 -2.01 -21.66 8.54
N ASN A 186 -3.22 -21.69 9.12
CA ASN A 186 -3.48 -21.23 10.50
C ASN A 186 -2.92 -19.84 10.80
N LEU A 187 -2.99 -18.92 9.83
CA LEU A 187 -2.48 -17.56 9.97
C LEU A 187 -3.35 -16.77 10.94
N TYR A 188 -2.73 -15.78 11.62
CA TYR A 188 -3.41 -14.86 12.52
C TYR A 188 -4.16 -15.59 13.64
N SER A 189 -3.56 -16.24 14.54
CA SER A 189 -4.00 -17.01 15.74
C SER A 189 -5.52 -17.05 16.11
N TRP A 190 -6.42 -16.45 15.32
CA TRP A 190 -7.89 -16.49 15.51
C TRP A 190 -8.42 -17.92 15.38
N TYR A 191 -7.83 -18.71 14.49
CA TYR A 191 -8.23 -20.08 14.24
C TYR A 191 -8.06 -20.98 15.49
N LYS A 192 -7.13 -20.62 16.38
CA LYS A 192 -6.91 -21.37 17.63
C LYS A 192 -7.97 -21.14 18.70
N ARG A 193 -8.87 -20.14 18.53
CA ARG A 193 -9.91 -19.78 19.52
C ARG A 193 -11.30 -20.25 19.13
N ILE A 194 -11.48 -20.88 17.97
CA ILE A 194 -12.77 -21.35 17.46
C ILE A 194 -12.92 -22.89 17.60
N LYS A 195 -11.88 -23.60 18.07
CA LYS A 195 -11.95 -25.05 18.35
C LYS A 195 -12.17 -25.30 19.83
#